data_9f58e522944349c5cf58058dc6d6f9f1
#
_entry.id   9f58e522944349c5cf58058dc6d6f9f1
#
_cell.length_a   1.000
_cell.length_b   1.000
_cell.length_c   1.000
_cell.angle_alpha   90.00
_cell.angle_beta   90.00
_cell.angle_gamma   90.00
#
_symmetry.space_group_name_H-M   'P 1'
#
loop_
_entity.id
_entity.type
_entity.pdbx_description
1 polymer ?
#
loop_
_entity_poly.entity_id
_entity_poly.type
_entity_poly.pdbx_seq_one_letter_code
_entity_poly.pdbx_strand_id
1 'polypeptide(L)'
;LVLYLNGYIDTYNSNFFQKRINRAVETGFVRLIFHCGGLNYVSSTGIGSFTAFLKAVKPRGGDLVLLEIQPKVYEVFQLLGFSQFFNIRDTLDDAVEHFKKSAAAPTSEVFPKTFRCPVCSTKLRANRSGRFRCSNCKTILAIDQTGQVFLG
;
A
#
# COMPACT_ATOMS: atom_id res chain seq x y z
N LEU A 1 -8.93 -2.68 -0.53
CA LEU A 1 -9.77 -3.75 0.01
C LEU A 1 -9.99 -3.53 1.51
N VAL A 2 -11.25 -3.40 1.92
CA VAL A 2 -11.64 -3.25 3.32
C VAL A 2 -12.21 -4.56 3.82
N LEU A 3 -11.70 -5.05 4.95
CA LEU A 3 -12.11 -6.31 5.56
C LEU A 3 -12.62 -6.04 6.98
N TYR A 4 -13.84 -6.48 7.25
CA TYR A 4 -14.44 -6.35 8.57
C TYR A 4 -14.17 -7.62 9.38
N LEU A 5 -13.49 -7.46 10.52
CA LEU A 5 -13.15 -8.55 11.42
C LEU A 5 -14.11 -8.54 12.60
N ASN A 6 -14.80 -9.65 12.84
CA ASN A 6 -15.72 -9.82 13.95
C ASN A 6 -15.34 -11.06 14.76
N GLY A 7 -15.48 -10.95 16.07
CA GLY A 7 -15.23 -12.05 17.00
C GLY A 7 -13.79 -12.13 17.46
N TYR A 8 -13.08 -13.20 17.15
CA TYR A 8 -11.72 -13.42 17.62
C TYR A 8 -10.89 -14.16 16.55
N ILE A 9 -9.57 -13.93 16.62
CA ILE A 9 -8.59 -14.66 15.81
C ILE A 9 -7.69 -15.42 16.79
N ASP A 10 -7.78 -16.76 16.76
CA ASP A 10 -6.99 -17.64 17.60
C ASP A 10 -6.11 -18.59 16.77
N THR A 11 -5.43 -19.50 17.45
CA THR A 11 -4.56 -20.48 16.79
C THR A 11 -5.32 -21.40 15.84
N TYR A 12 -6.60 -21.66 16.11
CA TYR A 12 -7.42 -22.59 15.33
C TYR A 12 -7.93 -21.98 14.03
N ASN A 13 -8.31 -20.70 14.04
CA ASN A 13 -8.88 -20.04 12.87
C ASN A 13 -7.88 -19.16 12.11
N SER A 14 -6.70 -18.92 12.65
CA SER A 14 -5.68 -18.06 12.01
C SER A 14 -5.22 -18.61 10.66
N ASN A 15 -5.09 -19.93 10.50
CA ASN A 15 -4.71 -20.55 9.23
C ASN A 15 -5.75 -20.29 8.14
N PHE A 16 -7.03 -20.42 8.48
CA PHE A 16 -8.12 -20.16 7.55
C PHE A 16 -8.16 -18.68 7.14
N PHE A 17 -8.02 -17.80 8.11
CA PHE A 17 -7.93 -16.35 7.90
C PHE A 17 -6.73 -16.01 6.99
N GLN A 18 -5.57 -16.58 7.29
CA GLN A 18 -4.35 -16.36 6.52
C GLN A 18 -4.51 -16.81 5.06
N LYS A 19 -5.11 -17.96 4.81
CA LYS A 19 -5.37 -18.45 3.45
C LYS A 19 -6.26 -17.51 2.65
N ARG A 20 -7.32 -16.98 3.26
CA ARG A 20 -8.23 -16.04 2.61
C ARG A 20 -7.52 -14.74 2.21
N ILE A 21 -6.70 -14.20 3.10
CA ILE A 21 -5.98 -12.96 2.84
C ILE A 21 -4.86 -13.18 1.81
N ASN A 22 -4.12 -14.26 1.90
CA ASN A 22 -3.10 -14.60 0.91
C ASN A 22 -3.70 -14.72 -0.49
N ARG A 23 -4.88 -15.31 -0.61
CA ARG A 23 -5.61 -15.39 -1.89
C ARG A 23 -5.94 -14.00 -2.43
N ALA A 24 -6.40 -13.09 -1.60
CA ALA A 24 -6.66 -11.71 -1.99
C ALA A 24 -5.40 -11.00 -2.48
N VAL A 25 -4.29 -11.17 -1.78
CA VAL A 25 -3.00 -10.59 -2.16
C VAL A 25 -2.51 -11.15 -3.50
N GLU A 26 -2.63 -12.45 -3.71
CA GLU A 26 -2.28 -13.09 -4.99
C GLU A 26 -3.14 -12.59 -6.15
N THR A 27 -4.40 -12.24 -5.88
CA THR A 27 -5.30 -11.67 -6.87
C THR A 27 -4.93 -10.23 -7.26
N GLY A 28 -4.11 -9.55 -6.46
CA GLY A 28 -3.64 -8.20 -6.73
C GLY A 28 -4.07 -7.15 -5.71
N PHE A 29 -4.81 -7.54 -4.67
CA PHE A 29 -5.20 -6.64 -3.58
C PHE A 29 -4.04 -6.48 -2.59
N VAL A 30 -3.22 -5.46 -2.79
CA VAL A 30 -2.04 -5.20 -1.96
C VAL A 30 -2.25 -4.08 -0.94
N ARG A 31 -3.35 -3.35 -1.03
CA ARG A 31 -3.73 -2.33 -0.06
C ARG A 31 -4.86 -2.86 0.79
N LEU A 32 -4.53 -3.23 2.02
CA LEU A 32 -5.46 -3.90 2.94
C LEU A 32 -5.83 -2.99 4.09
N ILE A 33 -7.13 -2.89 4.37
CA ILE A 33 -7.67 -2.19 5.53
C ILE A 33 -8.47 -3.20 6.33
N PHE A 34 -8.06 -3.46 7.57
CA PHE A 34 -8.78 -4.34 8.49
C PHE A 34 -9.57 -3.51 9.49
N HIS A 35 -10.87 -3.58 9.42
CA HIS A 35 -11.75 -2.94 10.39
C HIS A 35 -11.87 -3.84 11.62
N CYS A 36 -11.25 -3.42 12.73
CA CYS A 36 -11.11 -4.21 13.93
C CYS A 36 -12.13 -3.85 15.03
N GLY A 37 -13.13 -3.04 14.71
CA GLY A 37 -14.14 -2.61 15.68
C GLY A 37 -14.95 -3.75 16.32
N GLY A 38 -15.18 -4.82 15.56
CA GLY A 38 -15.84 -6.04 16.04
C GLY A 38 -14.90 -7.13 16.53
N LEU A 39 -13.59 -6.91 16.48
CA LEU A 39 -12.57 -7.87 16.89
C LEU A 39 -12.34 -7.79 18.41
N ASN A 40 -12.68 -8.86 19.12
CA ASN A 40 -12.62 -8.90 20.57
C ASN A 40 -11.31 -9.49 21.11
N TYR A 41 -10.65 -10.34 20.35
CA TYR A 41 -9.43 -11.01 20.77
C TYR A 41 -8.58 -11.41 19.57
N VAL A 42 -7.27 -11.29 19.74
CA VAL A 42 -6.26 -11.77 18.77
C VAL A 42 -5.18 -12.52 19.56
N SER A 43 -4.90 -13.76 19.15
CA SER A 43 -3.78 -14.54 19.71
C SER A 43 -2.45 -14.08 19.11
N SER A 44 -1.33 -14.49 19.72
CA SER A 44 0.00 -14.25 19.17
C SER A 44 0.16 -14.85 17.75
N THR A 45 -0.46 -16.00 17.49
CA THR A 45 -0.51 -16.59 16.15
C THR A 45 -1.30 -15.71 15.18
N GLY A 46 -2.41 -15.12 15.61
CA GLY A 46 -3.18 -14.18 14.80
C GLY A 46 -2.38 -12.92 14.44
N ILE A 47 -1.65 -12.37 15.40
CA ILE A 47 -0.77 -11.21 15.16
C ILE A 47 0.37 -11.60 14.19
N GLY A 48 0.92 -12.79 14.31
CA GLY A 48 1.88 -13.33 13.35
C GLY A 48 1.33 -13.39 11.94
N SER A 49 0.06 -13.72 11.78
CA SER A 49 -0.63 -13.69 10.48
C SER A 49 -0.67 -12.29 9.88
N PHE A 50 -1.02 -11.28 10.67
CA PHE A 50 -0.99 -9.88 10.21
C PHE A 50 0.42 -9.45 9.78
N THR A 51 1.44 -9.86 10.50
CA THR A 51 2.83 -9.59 10.14
C THR A 51 3.19 -10.24 8.80
N ALA A 52 2.75 -11.47 8.57
CA ALA A 52 2.95 -12.16 7.30
C ALA A 52 2.27 -11.44 6.13
N PHE A 53 1.05 -10.91 6.34
CA PHE A 53 0.36 -10.11 5.32
C PHE A 53 1.12 -8.83 5.00
N LEU A 54 1.62 -8.13 6.00
CA LEU A 54 2.41 -6.93 5.80
C LEU A 54 3.67 -7.23 4.97
N LYS A 55 4.38 -8.30 5.28
CA LYS A 55 5.55 -8.74 4.51
C LYS A 55 5.20 -9.15 3.08
N ALA A 56 4.00 -9.65 2.85
CA ALA A 56 3.55 -10.04 1.52
C ALA A 56 3.19 -8.83 0.64
N VAL A 57 2.59 -7.78 1.21
CA VAL A 57 2.13 -6.62 0.46
C VAL A 57 3.21 -5.54 0.27
N LYS A 58 4.11 -5.36 1.21
CA LYS A 58 5.17 -4.33 1.15
C LYS A 58 6.04 -4.42 -0.11
N PRO A 59 6.58 -5.59 -0.50
CA PRO A 59 7.38 -5.69 -1.72
C PRO A 59 6.60 -5.40 -3.00
N ARG A 60 5.27 -5.51 -2.95
CA ARG A 60 4.37 -5.24 -4.07
C ARG A 60 3.90 -3.79 -4.13
N GLY A 61 4.46 -2.93 -3.29
CA GLY A 61 4.05 -1.52 -3.20
C GLY A 61 2.76 -1.29 -2.42
N GLY A 62 2.32 -2.28 -1.65
CA GLY A 62 1.12 -2.20 -0.82
C GLY A 62 1.40 -1.87 0.64
N ASP A 63 0.35 -1.84 1.43
CA ASP A 63 0.42 -1.60 2.86
C ASP A 63 -0.80 -2.19 3.57
N LEU A 64 -0.76 -2.18 4.89
CA LEU A 64 -1.82 -2.70 5.74
C LEU A 64 -2.14 -1.66 6.82
N VAL A 65 -3.44 -1.38 6.98
CA VAL A 65 -3.93 -0.45 8.01
C VAL A 65 -4.96 -1.16 8.88
N LEU A 66 -4.87 -0.95 10.18
CA LEU A 66 -5.83 -1.43 11.17
C LEU A 66 -6.73 -0.28 11.61
N LEU A 67 -8.04 -0.46 11.50
CA LEU A 67 -9.05 0.54 11.87
C LEU A 67 -9.74 0.17 13.17
N GLU A 68 -10.01 1.17 13.98
CA GLU A 68 -10.86 1.08 15.18
C GLU A 68 -10.47 -0.09 16.09
N ILE A 69 -9.17 -0.35 16.23
CA ILE A 69 -8.69 -1.42 17.10
C ILE A 69 -9.10 -1.18 18.55
N GLN A 70 -9.68 -2.21 19.16
CA GLN A 70 -10.11 -2.09 20.56
C GLN A 70 -8.89 -2.01 21.50
N PRO A 71 -8.99 -1.26 22.63
CA PRO A 71 -7.86 -1.08 23.55
C PRO A 71 -7.27 -2.40 24.05
N LYS A 72 -8.10 -3.39 24.35
CA LYS A 72 -7.63 -4.71 24.82
C LYS A 72 -6.86 -5.48 23.73
N VAL A 73 -7.20 -5.32 22.48
CA VAL A 73 -6.47 -5.90 21.34
C VAL A 73 -5.18 -5.13 21.09
N TYR A 74 -5.23 -3.81 21.16
CA TYR A 74 -4.07 -2.95 21.03
C TYR A 74 -3.00 -3.25 22.09
N GLU A 75 -3.41 -3.52 23.32
CA GLU A 75 -2.48 -3.90 24.39
C GLU A 75 -1.69 -5.16 24.03
N VAL A 76 -2.32 -6.15 23.40
CA VAL A 76 -1.64 -7.37 22.94
C VAL A 76 -0.58 -7.04 21.88
N PHE A 77 -0.89 -6.16 20.94
CA PHE A 77 0.08 -5.67 19.95
C PHE A 77 1.25 -4.96 20.62
N GLN A 78 1.00 -4.13 21.62
CA GLN A 78 2.04 -3.42 22.37
C GLN A 78 2.93 -4.39 23.16
N LEU A 79 2.35 -5.35 23.86
CA LEU A 79 3.08 -6.34 24.66
C LEU A 79 4.03 -7.18 23.82
N LEU A 80 3.64 -7.49 22.59
CA LEU A 80 4.46 -8.27 21.66
C LEU A 80 5.39 -7.39 20.80
N GLY A 81 5.37 -6.07 20.99
CA GLY A 81 6.22 -5.14 20.26
C GLY A 81 5.80 -4.89 18.82
N PHE A 82 4.60 -5.29 18.42
CA PHE A 82 4.13 -5.15 17.02
C PHE A 82 3.38 -3.84 16.74
N SER A 83 3.04 -3.05 17.77
CA SER A 83 2.30 -1.80 17.56
C SER A 83 3.00 -0.79 16.65
N GLN A 84 4.32 -0.83 16.59
CA GLN A 84 5.12 0.05 15.73
C GLN A 84 5.18 -0.40 14.27
N PHE A 85 4.89 -1.67 13.98
CA PHE A 85 4.95 -2.23 12.64
C PHE A 85 3.68 -1.98 11.83
N PHE A 86 2.57 -1.70 12.49
CA PHE A 86 1.28 -1.53 11.83
C PHE A 86 0.83 -0.07 11.84
N ASN A 87 0.20 0.33 10.76
CA ASN A 87 -0.47 1.62 10.68
C ASN A 87 -1.86 1.47 11.32
N ILE A 88 -2.07 2.12 12.45
CA ILE A 88 -3.33 2.09 13.18
C ILE A 88 -4.01 3.44 13.03
N ARG A 89 -5.25 3.42 12.56
CA ARG A 89 -6.06 4.62 12.33
C ARG A 89 -7.41 4.46 13.02
N ASP A 90 -8.04 5.58 13.34
CA ASP A 90 -9.33 5.58 14.02
C ASP A 90 -10.52 5.59 13.07
N THR A 91 -10.34 6.12 11.86
CA THR A 91 -11.40 6.25 10.87
C THR A 91 -10.98 5.69 9.52
N LEU A 92 -11.99 5.31 8.72
CA LEU A 92 -11.77 4.84 7.35
C LEU A 92 -11.17 5.94 6.48
N ASP A 93 -11.57 7.19 6.68
CA ASP A 93 -11.05 8.33 5.93
C ASP A 93 -9.55 8.50 6.16
N ASP A 94 -9.08 8.36 7.40
CA ASP A 94 -7.67 8.41 7.74
C ASP A 94 -6.88 7.27 7.09
N ALA A 95 -7.47 6.08 7.02
CA ALA A 95 -6.86 4.94 6.35
C ALA A 95 -6.73 5.15 4.84
N VAL A 96 -7.77 5.68 4.22
CA VAL A 96 -7.77 6.00 2.79
C VAL A 96 -6.75 7.09 2.49
N GLU A 97 -6.64 8.13 3.33
CA GLU A 97 -5.63 9.18 3.20
C GLU A 97 -4.22 8.62 3.30
N HIS A 98 -3.97 7.67 4.21
CA HIS A 98 -2.69 7.00 4.33
C HIS A 98 -2.28 6.36 3.00
N PHE A 99 -3.19 5.63 2.34
CA PHE A 99 -2.93 5.03 1.04
C PHE A 99 -2.78 6.05 -0.08
N LYS A 100 -3.55 7.12 -0.06
CA LYS A 100 -3.41 8.22 -1.03
C LYS A 100 -2.05 8.89 -0.94
N LYS A 101 -1.57 9.19 0.27
CA LYS A 101 -0.25 9.76 0.50
C LYS A 101 0.86 8.82 0.03
N SER A 102 0.75 7.52 0.33
CA SER A 102 1.74 6.52 -0.06
C SER A 102 1.76 6.25 -1.57
N ALA A 103 0.59 6.26 -2.22
CA ALA A 103 0.47 5.99 -3.65
C ALA A 103 0.62 7.24 -4.50
N ALA A 104 0.16 8.40 -4.02
CA ALA A 104 0.11 9.64 -4.77
C ALA A 104 1.39 10.47 -4.66
N ALA A 105 2.13 10.36 -3.55
CA ALA A 105 3.33 11.16 -3.33
C ALA A 105 4.38 11.04 -4.44
N PRO A 106 4.72 9.84 -4.98
CA PRO A 106 5.67 9.74 -6.08
C PRO A 106 5.13 10.24 -7.42
N THR A 107 3.81 10.25 -7.64
CA THR A 107 3.21 10.58 -8.93
C THR A 107 2.59 11.97 -8.99
N SER A 108 1.98 12.45 -7.90
CA SER A 108 1.31 13.76 -7.88
C SER A 108 2.27 14.93 -7.77
N GLU A 109 3.44 14.75 -7.16
CA GLU A 109 4.48 15.79 -7.05
C GLU A 109 5.35 15.88 -8.30
N VAL A 110 5.42 14.80 -9.09
CA VAL A 110 6.28 14.69 -10.26
C VAL A 110 5.56 15.13 -11.53
N PHE A 111 4.29 14.80 -11.67
CA PHE A 111 3.52 15.13 -12.86
C PHE A 111 2.49 16.24 -12.58
N PRO A 112 2.25 17.14 -13.55
CA PRO A 112 2.90 17.25 -14.86
C PRO A 112 4.36 17.68 -14.74
N LYS A 113 5.25 17.01 -15.48
CA LYS A 113 6.68 17.30 -15.48
C LYS A 113 7.09 17.95 -16.80
N THR A 114 7.84 19.03 -16.70
CA THR A 114 8.50 19.64 -17.86
C THR A 114 9.95 19.18 -17.88
N PHE A 115 10.41 18.70 -19.03
CA PHE A 115 11.77 18.23 -19.23
C PHE A 115 12.26 18.59 -20.63
N ARG A 116 13.56 18.48 -20.85
CA ARG A 116 14.15 18.68 -22.18
C ARG A 116 14.48 17.36 -22.82
N CYS A 117 14.22 17.26 -24.11
CA CYS A 117 14.62 16.08 -24.86
C CYS A 117 16.14 15.92 -24.81
N PRO A 118 16.66 14.73 -24.43
CA PRO A 118 18.10 14.51 -24.35
C PRO A 118 18.81 14.51 -25.70
N VAL A 119 18.06 14.44 -26.81
CA VAL A 119 18.60 14.41 -28.17
C VAL A 119 18.63 15.80 -28.80
N CYS A 120 17.51 16.54 -28.75
CA CYS A 120 17.38 17.83 -29.43
C CYS A 120 17.18 19.03 -28.49
N SER A 121 17.14 18.81 -27.18
CA SER A 121 16.92 19.82 -26.13
C SER A 121 15.59 20.56 -26.19
N THR A 122 14.63 20.09 -26.98
CA THR A 122 13.30 20.68 -27.07
C THR A 122 12.56 20.49 -25.76
N LYS A 123 11.89 21.53 -25.28
CA LYS A 123 11.10 21.49 -24.05
C LYS A 123 9.85 20.67 -24.25
N LEU A 124 9.66 19.65 -23.43
CA LEU A 124 8.54 18.72 -23.49
C LEU A 124 7.81 18.68 -22.13
N ARG A 125 6.54 18.30 -22.18
CA ARG A 125 5.70 18.15 -20.98
C ARG A 125 5.06 16.77 -20.96
N ALA A 126 5.18 16.08 -19.82
CA ALA A 126 4.54 14.80 -19.59
C ALA A 126 3.55 14.91 -18.43
N ASN A 127 2.34 14.41 -18.63
CA ASN A 127 1.28 14.39 -17.63
C ASN A 127 1.22 13.07 -16.86
N ARG A 128 1.94 12.05 -17.33
CA ARG A 128 1.97 10.72 -16.71
C ARG A 128 3.27 10.00 -17.07
N SER A 129 3.53 8.90 -16.36
CA SER A 129 4.59 7.97 -16.76
C SER A 129 4.22 7.20 -18.03
N GLY A 130 5.19 6.76 -18.79
CA GLY A 130 4.98 6.00 -20.02
C GLY A 130 5.95 6.37 -21.11
N ARG A 131 5.65 5.93 -22.32
CA ARG A 131 6.44 6.25 -23.51
C ARG A 131 5.88 7.47 -24.22
N PHE A 132 6.77 8.38 -24.60
CA PHE A 132 6.43 9.60 -25.32
C PHE A 132 7.34 9.76 -26.53
N ARG A 133 6.84 10.44 -27.53
CA ARG A 133 7.63 10.79 -28.69
C ARG A 133 7.92 12.28 -28.68
N CYS A 134 9.18 12.66 -28.88
CA CYS A 134 9.53 14.06 -29.00
C CYS A 134 8.85 14.67 -30.23
N SER A 135 8.22 15.83 -30.06
CA SER A 135 7.54 16.52 -31.16
C SER A 135 8.49 17.06 -32.24
N ASN A 136 9.75 17.29 -31.87
CA ASN A 136 10.77 17.85 -32.78
C ASN A 136 11.60 16.76 -33.49
N CYS A 137 12.32 15.94 -32.72
CA CYS A 137 13.22 14.93 -33.31
C CYS A 137 12.58 13.54 -33.41
N LYS A 138 11.36 13.37 -32.91
CA LYS A 138 10.59 12.13 -32.92
C LYS A 138 11.23 10.94 -32.21
N THR A 139 12.24 11.19 -31.41
CA THR A 139 12.86 10.18 -30.55
C THR A 139 11.86 9.66 -29.53
N ILE A 140 11.85 8.36 -29.30
CA ILE A 140 11.01 7.75 -28.28
C ILE A 140 11.69 7.91 -26.92
N LEU A 141 10.95 8.44 -25.96
CA LEU A 141 11.39 8.68 -24.58
C LEU A 141 10.49 7.91 -23.64
N ALA A 142 11.06 7.33 -22.60
CA ALA A 142 10.32 6.70 -21.53
C ALA A 142 10.50 7.50 -20.25
N ILE A 143 9.40 7.69 -19.50
CA ILE A 143 9.42 8.35 -18.22
C ILE A 143 8.87 7.38 -17.18
N ASP A 144 9.63 7.12 -16.12
CA ASP A 144 9.19 6.27 -15.04
C ASP A 144 8.29 7.01 -14.04
N GLN A 145 7.83 6.31 -13.03
CA GLN A 145 6.97 6.87 -12.00
C GLN A 145 7.70 7.89 -11.11
N THR A 146 9.01 7.88 -11.10
CA THR A 146 9.84 8.85 -10.36
C THR A 146 10.11 10.11 -11.17
N GLY A 147 9.71 10.13 -12.44
CA GLY A 147 9.94 11.26 -13.34
C GLY A 147 11.29 11.25 -14.03
N GLN A 148 12.05 10.15 -13.96
CA GLN A 148 13.28 10.02 -14.72
C GLN A 148 13.01 9.74 -16.19
N VAL A 149 13.78 10.36 -17.06
CA VAL A 149 13.64 10.26 -18.50
C VAL A 149 14.72 9.34 -19.05
N PHE A 150 14.30 8.35 -19.85
CA PHE A 150 15.18 7.41 -20.53
C PHE A 150 14.94 7.45 -22.03
N LEU A 151 15.95 7.08 -22.80
CA LEU A 151 15.78 6.82 -24.23
C LEU A 151 15.06 5.47 -24.38
N GLY A 152 13.91 5.49 -25.05
CA GLY A 152 13.09 4.30 -25.26
C GLY A 152 13.59 3.36 -26.34
#